data_28dfec875e246868f32788ba5d4fa38f
#
_entry.id   28dfec875e246868f32788ba5d4fa38f
#
_cell.length_a   1.000
_cell.length_b   1.000
_cell.length_c   1.000
_cell.angle_alpha   90.00
_cell.angle_beta   90.00
_cell.angle_gamma   90.00
#
_symmetry.space_group_name_H-M   'P 1'
#
loop_
_entity.id
_entity.type
_entity.pdbx_description
1 polymer ?
#
loop_
_entity_poly.entity_id
_entity_poly.type
_entity_poly.pdbx_seq_one_letter_code
_entity_poly.pdbx_strand_id
1 'polypeptide(L)'
;MLIPNIDSIIIQNLLSNFMSRWDDRNFENYNRDGIVDEEEESRLLKKFRDYRELEKNEIEKKRFLEVSNNKNLGIWNKRFIISAIVQGSIIAALTISLLFVEILYSDFAMMEMLSISFEGPAKWFFFGYIMNMTLVVGIAVTAVFYNHLEVNLKKEVNGFKKILAWIHFIGMNVGGTVATFLMIWVGLAGSGVTSFITSQKVIVTPQPNIMEEFMLPIGGFIALLAIGMLAGGVAFLSSYLQKKSNKEFWKDVSSHQYENEKTEFDRI
;
A
#
# COMPACT_ATOMS: atom_id res chain seq x y z
N MET A 1 -18.93 -12.71 3.39
CA MET A 1 -19.69 -12.52 4.63
C MET A 1 -19.15 -11.26 5.30
N LEU A 2 -19.84 -10.12 5.11
CA LEU A 2 -19.40 -8.81 5.61
C LEU A 2 -19.78 -8.72 7.09
N ILE A 3 -18.78 -8.58 7.95
CA ILE A 3 -18.96 -8.31 9.38
C ILE A 3 -19.43 -6.86 9.52
N PRO A 4 -20.62 -6.57 10.06
CA PRO A 4 -21.06 -5.20 10.27
C PRO A 4 -20.15 -4.53 11.31
N ASN A 5 -19.77 -3.30 11.02
CA ASN A 5 -18.89 -2.48 11.83
C ASN A 5 -19.52 -2.28 13.23
N ILE A 6 -18.89 -2.83 14.25
CA ILE A 6 -19.35 -2.84 15.65
C ILE A 6 -19.59 -1.40 16.15
N ASP A 7 -18.80 -0.44 15.67
CA ASP A 7 -18.94 0.98 16.05
C ASP A 7 -20.25 1.61 15.56
N SER A 8 -20.77 1.18 14.38
CA SER A 8 -22.04 1.70 13.86
C SER A 8 -23.24 1.20 14.66
N ILE A 9 -23.16 -0.03 15.20
CA ILE A 9 -24.23 -0.63 16.03
C ILE A 9 -24.26 0.01 17.42
N ILE A 10 -23.11 0.32 17.99
CA ILE A 10 -23.00 1.00 19.30
C ILE A 10 -23.54 2.43 19.20
N ILE A 11 -23.21 3.16 18.12
CA ILE A 11 -23.69 4.53 17.90
C ILE A 11 -25.21 4.54 17.64
N GLN A 12 -25.75 3.59 16.88
CA GLN A 12 -27.20 3.48 16.68
C GLN A 12 -27.95 3.16 17.98
N ASN A 13 -27.43 2.26 18.82
CA ASN A 13 -28.04 1.94 20.10
C ASN A 13 -27.93 3.11 21.12
N LEU A 14 -26.84 3.86 21.11
CA LEU A 14 -26.70 5.08 21.92
C LEU A 14 -27.65 6.18 21.47
N LEU A 15 -27.78 6.41 20.16
CA LEU A 15 -28.72 7.38 19.59
C LEU A 15 -30.18 6.99 19.83
N SER A 16 -30.55 5.72 19.68
CA SER A 16 -31.91 5.27 19.95
C SER A 16 -32.31 5.39 21.44
N ASN A 17 -31.37 5.06 22.36
CA ASN A 17 -31.58 5.24 23.81
C ASN A 17 -31.57 6.71 24.22
N PHE A 18 -30.84 7.57 23.53
CA PHE A 18 -30.84 9.00 23.78
C PHE A 18 -32.16 9.65 23.27
N MET A 19 -32.61 9.26 22.08
CA MET A 19 -33.88 9.74 21.51
C MET A 19 -35.09 9.26 22.29
N SER A 20 -35.14 7.99 22.72
CA SER A 20 -36.26 7.50 23.53
C SER A 20 -36.34 8.18 24.89
N ARG A 21 -35.23 8.54 25.49
CA ARG A 21 -35.15 9.26 26.78
C ARG A 21 -35.53 10.74 26.67
N TRP A 22 -35.46 11.32 25.46
CA TRP A 22 -35.89 12.69 25.18
C TRP A 22 -37.41 12.76 24.91
N ASP A 23 -37.98 11.74 24.26
CA ASP A 23 -39.39 11.70 23.89
C ASP A 23 -40.29 11.61 25.13
N ASP A 24 -39.95 10.76 26.12
CA ASP A 24 -40.82 10.51 27.29
C ASP A 24 -40.83 11.67 28.30
N ARG A 25 -39.84 12.55 28.35
CA ARG A 25 -39.81 13.64 29.35
C ARG A 25 -40.29 14.99 28.85
N ASN A 26 -40.24 15.25 27.58
CA ASN A 26 -40.66 16.54 27.02
C ASN A 26 -42.09 16.55 26.54
N PHE A 27 -42.68 15.39 26.19
CA PHE A 27 -44.07 15.34 25.72
C PHE A 27 -45.09 15.57 26.82
N GLU A 28 -44.85 15.17 28.07
CA GLU A 28 -45.77 15.39 29.19
C GLU A 28 -45.81 16.85 29.68
N ASN A 29 -44.74 17.59 29.55
CA ASN A 29 -44.70 19.01 29.96
C ASN A 29 -45.20 19.98 28.87
N TYR A 30 -45.16 19.57 27.59
CA TYR A 30 -45.57 20.43 26.47
C TYR A 30 -47.08 20.49 26.26
N ASN A 31 -47.84 19.55 26.80
CA ASN A 31 -49.29 19.53 26.66
C ASN A 31 -50.01 20.36 27.72
N ARG A 32 -49.32 21.04 28.62
CA ARG A 32 -49.95 21.79 29.73
C ARG A 32 -50.14 23.28 29.43
N ASP A 33 -49.40 23.89 28.54
CA ASP A 33 -49.51 25.31 28.18
C ASP A 33 -49.65 25.48 26.65
N GLY A 34 -50.74 24.91 26.11
CA GLY A 34 -51.04 24.88 24.69
C GLY A 34 -51.18 26.23 24.00
N ILE A 35 -50.14 26.90 23.72
CA ILE A 35 -49.97 27.83 22.59
C ILE A 35 -48.46 27.93 22.36
N VAL A 36 -47.86 26.96 21.63
CA VAL A 36 -46.56 27.23 20.98
C VAL A 36 -46.92 28.14 19.82
N ASP A 37 -46.39 29.37 19.88
CA ASP A 37 -46.59 30.38 18.87
C ASP A 37 -46.05 29.80 17.54
N GLU A 38 -46.90 29.61 16.53
CA GLU A 38 -46.53 29.07 15.22
C GLU A 38 -45.30 29.80 14.63
N GLU A 39 -45.11 31.02 15.08
CA GLU A 39 -43.95 31.85 14.74
C GLU A 39 -42.65 31.35 15.37
N GLU A 40 -42.70 30.84 16.60
CA GLU A 40 -41.53 30.30 17.31
C GLU A 40 -41.12 28.93 16.77
N GLU A 41 -42.09 28.08 16.42
CA GLU A 41 -41.84 26.79 15.75
C GLU A 41 -41.23 27.00 14.37
N SER A 42 -41.74 27.96 13.58
CA SER A 42 -41.18 28.30 12.27
C SER A 42 -39.77 28.83 12.35
N ARG A 43 -39.43 29.62 13.40
CA ARG A 43 -38.08 30.13 13.67
C ARG A 43 -37.12 29.01 14.07
N LEU A 44 -37.56 28.06 14.88
CA LEU A 44 -36.77 26.90 15.28
C LEU A 44 -36.49 25.99 14.08
N LEU A 45 -37.49 25.69 13.25
CA LEU A 45 -37.35 24.90 12.04
C LEU A 45 -36.41 25.56 11.02
N LYS A 46 -36.43 26.89 10.94
CA LYS A 46 -35.50 27.65 10.09
C LYS A 46 -34.07 27.52 10.60
N LYS A 47 -33.84 27.70 11.92
CA LYS A 47 -32.52 27.49 12.55
C LYS A 47 -32.01 26.08 12.32
N PHE A 48 -32.83 25.05 12.47
CA PHE A 48 -32.41 23.66 12.20
C PHE A 48 -32.05 23.42 10.74
N ARG A 49 -32.73 24.04 9.79
CA ARG A 49 -32.37 23.98 8.38
C ARG A 49 -31.03 24.64 8.11
N ASP A 50 -30.81 25.84 8.66
CA ASP A 50 -29.58 26.58 8.50
C ASP A 50 -28.39 25.83 9.11
N TYR A 51 -28.54 25.21 10.29
CA TYR A 51 -27.50 24.36 10.88
C TYR A 51 -27.20 23.12 10.04
N ARG A 52 -28.20 22.47 9.47
CA ARG A 52 -28.01 21.31 8.59
C ARG A 52 -27.33 21.67 7.27
N GLU A 53 -27.59 22.84 6.74
CA GLU A 53 -26.89 23.37 5.55
C GLU A 53 -25.43 23.70 5.87
N LEU A 54 -25.18 24.33 7.01
CA LEU A 54 -23.80 24.60 7.47
C LEU A 54 -23.02 23.31 7.66
N GLU A 55 -23.59 22.30 8.30
CA GLU A 55 -22.96 20.99 8.50
C GLU A 55 -22.66 20.31 7.16
N LYS A 56 -23.61 20.32 6.21
CA LYS A 56 -23.38 19.81 4.86
C LYS A 56 -22.22 20.53 4.15
N ASN A 57 -22.20 21.83 4.19
CA ASN A 57 -21.16 22.65 3.56
C ASN A 57 -19.79 22.39 4.22
N GLU A 58 -19.72 22.20 5.54
CA GLU A 58 -18.48 21.83 6.23
C GLU A 58 -18.01 20.42 5.84
N ILE A 59 -18.90 19.45 5.73
CA ILE A 59 -18.57 18.09 5.31
C ILE A 59 -18.08 18.09 3.85
N GLU A 60 -18.72 18.83 2.96
CA GLU A 60 -18.27 18.96 1.57
C GLU A 60 -16.94 19.70 1.47
N LYS A 61 -16.74 20.77 2.23
CA LYS A 61 -15.46 21.50 2.30
C LYS A 61 -14.35 20.61 2.85
N LYS A 62 -14.61 19.81 3.88
CA LYS A 62 -13.66 18.83 4.41
C LYS A 62 -13.34 17.75 3.37
N ARG A 63 -14.33 17.18 2.69
CA ARG A 63 -14.12 16.23 1.58
C ARG A 63 -13.31 16.82 0.45
N PHE A 64 -13.62 18.03 0.03
CA PHE A 64 -12.89 18.72 -1.05
C PHE A 64 -11.44 19.00 -0.66
N LEU A 65 -11.18 19.43 0.57
CA LEU A 65 -9.83 19.66 1.09
C LEU A 65 -9.05 18.35 1.25
N GLU A 66 -9.68 17.27 1.68
CA GLU A 66 -9.05 15.94 1.75
C GLU A 66 -8.70 15.41 0.36
N VAL A 67 -9.58 15.54 -0.63
CA VAL A 67 -9.32 15.14 -2.02
C VAL A 67 -8.25 16.03 -2.66
N SER A 68 -8.26 17.34 -2.40
CA SER A 68 -7.28 18.27 -2.95
C SER A 68 -5.89 18.12 -2.33
N ASN A 69 -5.81 17.90 -1.03
CA ASN A 69 -4.53 17.67 -0.33
C ASN A 69 -3.95 16.27 -0.60
N ASN A 70 -4.78 15.30 -0.97
CA ASN A 70 -4.35 13.92 -1.23
C ASN A 70 -3.69 13.71 -2.60
N LYS A 71 -3.64 14.74 -3.45
CA LYS A 71 -3.10 14.58 -4.83
C LYS A 71 -1.63 14.15 -4.88
N ASN A 72 -0.87 14.40 -3.83
CA ASN A 72 0.55 14.03 -3.72
C ASN A 72 0.83 12.98 -2.63
N LEU A 73 -0.17 12.60 -1.82
CA LEU A 73 -0.04 11.58 -0.78
C LEU A 73 -0.22 10.19 -1.41
N GLY A 74 0.64 9.26 -1.04
CA GLY A 74 0.57 7.88 -1.53
C GLY A 74 1.34 7.62 -2.83
N ILE A 75 2.23 8.50 -3.27
CA ILE A 75 3.03 8.32 -4.50
C ILE A 75 3.95 7.10 -4.37
N TRP A 76 4.63 6.94 -3.25
CA TRP A 76 5.54 5.84 -3.01
C TRP A 76 4.79 4.53 -2.83
N ASN A 77 3.72 4.53 -2.05
CA ASN A 77 2.81 3.40 -1.94
C ASN A 77 2.37 2.89 -3.32
N LYS A 78 1.85 3.79 -4.18
CA LYS A 78 1.40 3.43 -5.54
C LYS A 78 2.52 2.82 -6.38
N ARG A 79 3.74 3.35 -6.31
CA ARG A 79 4.90 2.81 -7.06
C ARG A 79 5.25 1.40 -6.62
N PHE A 80 5.32 1.14 -5.30
CA PHE A 80 5.62 -0.17 -4.77
C PHE A 80 4.50 -1.19 -5.04
N ILE A 81 3.22 -0.79 -4.97
CA ILE A 81 2.09 -1.68 -5.32
C ILE A 81 2.16 -2.09 -6.79
N ILE A 82 2.34 -1.13 -7.70
CA ILE A 82 2.44 -1.43 -9.14
C ILE A 82 3.63 -2.36 -9.40
N SER A 83 4.76 -2.09 -8.77
CA SER A 83 5.94 -2.93 -8.88
C SER A 83 5.70 -4.36 -8.37
N ALA A 84 5.06 -4.53 -7.22
CA ALA A 84 4.72 -5.84 -6.67
C ALA A 84 3.79 -6.63 -7.61
N ILE A 85 2.78 -5.96 -8.20
CA ILE A 85 1.86 -6.58 -9.17
C ILE A 85 2.62 -7.02 -10.42
N VAL A 86 3.48 -6.16 -10.98
CA VAL A 86 4.27 -6.48 -12.17
C VAL A 86 5.19 -7.68 -11.92
N GLN A 87 5.93 -7.67 -10.82
CA GLN A 87 6.84 -8.77 -10.48
C GLN A 87 6.08 -10.06 -10.15
N GLY A 88 4.97 -9.97 -9.42
CA GLY A 88 4.08 -11.10 -9.17
C GLY A 88 3.53 -11.70 -10.45
N SER A 89 3.18 -10.87 -11.44
CA SER A 89 2.71 -11.34 -12.75
C SER A 89 3.82 -12.04 -13.54
N ILE A 90 5.06 -11.54 -13.47
CA ILE A 90 6.21 -12.15 -14.15
C ILE A 90 6.50 -13.53 -13.57
N ILE A 91 6.55 -13.69 -12.26
CA ILE A 91 6.80 -14.99 -11.62
C ILE A 91 5.64 -15.97 -11.86
N ALA A 92 4.40 -15.49 -11.87
CA ALA A 92 3.23 -16.31 -12.23
C ALA A 92 3.31 -16.78 -13.68
N ALA A 93 3.70 -15.91 -14.62
CA ALA A 93 3.92 -16.28 -16.02
C ALA A 93 5.02 -17.33 -16.17
N LEU A 94 6.14 -17.18 -15.43
CA LEU A 94 7.21 -18.21 -15.39
C LEU A 94 6.67 -19.56 -14.90
N THR A 95 5.89 -19.56 -13.82
CA THR A 95 5.30 -20.79 -13.26
C THR A 95 4.39 -21.48 -14.30
N ILE A 96 3.51 -20.70 -14.93
CA ILE A 96 2.62 -21.21 -15.96
C ILE A 96 3.42 -21.77 -17.15
N SER A 97 4.48 -21.07 -17.57
CA SER A 97 5.35 -21.54 -18.67
C SER A 97 6.02 -22.87 -18.34
N LEU A 98 6.49 -23.06 -17.11
CA LEU A 98 7.09 -24.33 -16.67
C LEU A 98 6.06 -25.47 -16.67
N LEU A 99 4.83 -25.20 -16.24
CA LEU A 99 3.73 -26.18 -16.29
C LEU A 99 3.37 -26.56 -17.73
N PHE A 100 3.34 -25.58 -18.64
CA PHE A 100 3.11 -25.87 -20.05
C PHE A 100 4.19 -26.74 -20.69
N VAL A 101 5.47 -26.47 -20.34
CA VAL A 101 6.58 -27.32 -20.83
C VAL A 101 6.43 -28.74 -20.32
N GLU A 102 6.06 -28.96 -19.05
CA GLU A 102 5.79 -30.29 -18.50
C GLU A 102 4.68 -31.04 -19.25
N ILE A 103 3.58 -30.34 -19.59
CA ILE A 103 2.45 -30.91 -20.28
C ILE A 103 2.79 -31.25 -21.74
N LEU A 104 3.54 -30.38 -22.43
CA LEU A 104 3.89 -30.55 -23.87
C LEU A 104 4.97 -31.61 -24.09
N TYR A 105 5.87 -31.79 -23.11
CA TYR A 105 7.00 -32.72 -23.20
C TYR A 105 6.89 -33.75 -22.05
N SER A 106 5.86 -34.60 -22.12
CA SER A 106 5.54 -35.60 -21.11
C SER A 106 6.67 -36.59 -20.79
N ASP A 107 7.62 -36.75 -21.68
CA ASP A 107 8.78 -37.62 -21.50
C ASP A 107 9.89 -36.97 -20.64
N PHE A 108 9.72 -35.71 -20.27
CA PHE A 108 10.68 -34.92 -19.49
C PHE A 108 10.06 -34.42 -18.19
N ALA A 109 10.29 -35.15 -17.13
CA ALA A 109 9.79 -34.79 -15.78
C ALA A 109 10.53 -33.56 -15.24
N MET A 110 10.23 -32.36 -15.82
CA MET A 110 10.91 -31.10 -15.51
C MET A 110 10.68 -30.70 -14.06
N MET A 111 9.45 -30.80 -13.58
CA MET A 111 9.09 -30.41 -12.20
C MET A 111 9.77 -31.34 -11.19
N GLU A 112 9.85 -32.65 -11.49
CA GLU A 112 10.55 -33.61 -10.67
C GLU A 112 12.05 -33.27 -10.63
N MET A 113 12.68 -33.03 -11.77
CA MET A 113 14.09 -32.67 -11.87
C MET A 113 14.42 -31.36 -11.12
N LEU A 114 13.54 -30.36 -11.17
CA LEU A 114 13.74 -29.08 -10.48
C LEU A 114 13.45 -29.19 -8.98
N SER A 115 12.58 -30.11 -8.54
CA SER A 115 12.16 -30.23 -7.13
C SER A 115 13.06 -31.19 -6.31
N ILE A 116 13.56 -32.26 -6.89
CA ILE A 116 14.30 -33.32 -6.16
C ILE A 116 15.78 -32.98 -6.00
N SER A 117 16.35 -32.18 -6.89
CA SER A 117 17.81 -31.97 -6.92
C SER A 117 18.26 -30.83 -6.01
N PHE A 118 18.26 -31.06 -4.69
CA PHE A 118 18.98 -30.17 -3.76
C PHE A 118 20.52 -30.26 -3.92
N GLU A 119 21.01 -31.29 -4.59
CA GLU A 119 22.42 -31.47 -4.94
C GLU A 119 22.59 -31.15 -6.44
N GLY A 120 23.31 -30.11 -6.78
CA GLY A 120 23.56 -29.75 -8.16
C GLY A 120 23.01 -28.39 -8.59
N PRO A 121 23.06 -28.09 -9.90
CA PRO A 121 22.67 -26.78 -10.44
C PRO A 121 21.20 -26.42 -10.23
N ALA A 122 20.28 -27.37 -10.20
CA ALA A 122 18.85 -27.15 -10.03
C ALA A 122 18.50 -26.46 -8.70
N LYS A 123 19.33 -26.60 -7.66
CA LYS A 123 19.16 -25.86 -6.40
C LYS A 123 19.10 -24.34 -6.58
N TRP A 124 19.83 -23.80 -7.55
CA TRP A 124 19.83 -22.36 -7.82
C TRP A 124 18.54 -21.87 -8.41
N PHE A 125 17.87 -22.70 -9.25
CA PHE A 125 16.52 -22.40 -9.70
C PHE A 125 15.56 -22.30 -8.53
N PHE A 126 15.58 -23.29 -7.63
CA PHE A 126 14.70 -23.35 -6.47
C PHE A 126 14.92 -22.14 -5.53
N PHE A 127 16.18 -21.85 -5.18
CA PHE A 127 16.49 -20.70 -4.35
C PHE A 127 16.10 -19.39 -5.03
N GLY A 128 16.41 -19.19 -6.30
CA GLY A 128 16.04 -18.00 -7.04
C GLY A 128 14.53 -17.80 -7.09
N TYR A 129 13.78 -18.89 -7.32
CA TYR A 129 12.32 -18.87 -7.39
C TYR A 129 11.69 -18.47 -6.03
N ILE A 130 12.08 -19.12 -4.93
CA ILE A 130 11.57 -18.80 -3.60
C ILE A 130 11.98 -17.38 -3.18
N MET A 131 13.22 -16.98 -3.44
CA MET A 131 13.69 -15.63 -3.13
C MET A 131 12.92 -14.57 -3.91
N ASN A 132 12.56 -14.85 -5.18
CA ASN A 132 11.74 -13.95 -5.98
C ASN A 132 10.32 -13.81 -5.41
N MET A 133 9.69 -14.92 -5.03
CA MET A 133 8.39 -14.90 -4.35
C MET A 133 8.43 -14.08 -3.05
N THR A 134 9.46 -14.29 -2.24
CA THR A 134 9.68 -13.53 -1.00
C THR A 134 9.90 -12.05 -1.29
N LEU A 135 10.65 -11.72 -2.35
CA LEU A 135 10.88 -10.34 -2.78
C LEU A 135 9.57 -9.63 -3.16
N VAL A 136 8.68 -10.29 -3.91
CA VAL A 136 7.36 -9.74 -4.26
C VAL A 136 6.55 -9.40 -3.01
N VAL A 137 6.54 -10.32 -2.02
CA VAL A 137 5.88 -10.08 -0.72
C VAL A 137 6.56 -8.91 0.00
N GLY A 138 7.89 -8.85 0.02
CA GLY A 138 8.66 -7.75 0.63
C GLY A 138 8.34 -6.39 0.01
N ILE A 139 8.21 -6.31 -1.32
CA ILE A 139 7.81 -5.09 -2.03
C ILE A 139 6.37 -4.69 -1.67
N ALA A 140 5.44 -5.65 -1.59
CA ALA A 140 4.06 -5.40 -1.20
C ALA A 140 3.96 -4.88 0.25
N VAL A 141 4.69 -5.49 1.17
CA VAL A 141 4.78 -5.04 2.57
C VAL A 141 5.38 -3.64 2.67
N THR A 142 6.41 -3.35 1.88
CA THR A 142 6.99 -2.00 1.79
C THR A 142 5.97 -0.96 1.32
N ALA A 143 5.11 -1.32 0.37
CA ALA A 143 4.01 -0.46 -0.06
C ALA A 143 3.07 -0.11 1.11
N VAL A 144 2.75 -1.08 1.97
CA VAL A 144 1.91 -0.85 3.16
C VAL A 144 2.59 0.11 4.14
N PHE A 145 3.91 -0.03 4.36
CA PHE A 145 4.65 0.90 5.21
C PHE A 145 4.65 2.33 4.67
N TYR A 146 4.88 2.52 3.36
CA TYR A 146 4.79 3.85 2.75
C TYR A 146 3.36 4.38 2.78
N ASN A 147 2.33 3.54 2.61
CA ASN A 147 0.94 3.95 2.76
C ASN A 147 0.66 4.47 4.18
N HIS A 148 1.12 3.75 5.19
CA HIS A 148 0.98 4.18 6.57
C HIS A 148 1.67 5.53 6.82
N LEU A 149 2.87 5.71 6.28
CA LEU A 149 3.63 6.94 6.44
C LEU A 149 2.98 8.14 5.73
N GLU A 150 2.63 7.98 4.44
CA GLU A 150 2.14 9.06 3.59
C GLU A 150 0.66 9.38 3.85
N VAL A 151 -0.19 8.36 4.00
CA VAL A 151 -1.65 8.53 4.11
C VAL A 151 -2.09 8.65 5.56
N ASN A 152 -1.70 7.70 6.44
CA ASN A 152 -2.19 7.68 7.81
C ASN A 152 -1.51 8.74 8.67
N LEU A 153 -0.18 8.85 8.57
CA LEU A 153 0.59 9.82 9.35
C LEU A 153 0.71 11.19 8.67
N LYS A 154 0.26 11.31 7.41
CA LYS A 154 0.32 12.54 6.59
C LYS A 154 1.75 13.15 6.56
N LYS A 155 2.77 12.28 6.50
CA LYS A 155 4.18 12.69 6.47
C LYS A 155 4.71 12.62 5.05
N GLU A 156 5.28 13.71 4.58
CA GLU A 156 5.85 13.79 3.24
C GLU A 156 7.27 13.25 3.18
N VAL A 157 7.54 12.47 2.13
CA VAL A 157 8.89 11.96 1.82
C VAL A 157 9.57 12.95 0.88
N ASN A 158 10.12 14.03 1.42
CA ASN A 158 10.72 15.13 0.66
C ASN A 158 12.24 15.26 0.88
N GLY A 159 12.93 15.98 -0.04
CA GLY A 159 14.35 16.25 0.05
C GLY A 159 15.22 14.99 0.04
N PHE A 160 16.14 14.87 0.98
CA PHE A 160 17.05 13.73 1.09
C PHE A 160 16.33 12.38 1.25
N LYS A 161 15.19 12.35 1.95
CA LYS A 161 14.37 11.14 2.13
C LYS A 161 13.84 10.62 0.80
N LYS A 162 13.53 11.51 -0.15
CA LYS A 162 13.08 11.14 -1.49
C LYS A 162 14.20 10.41 -2.26
N ILE A 163 15.45 10.83 -2.09
CA ILE A 163 16.60 10.15 -2.69
C ILE A 163 16.75 8.75 -2.10
N LEU A 164 16.68 8.63 -0.78
CA LEU A 164 16.73 7.32 -0.10
C LEU A 164 15.58 6.41 -0.53
N ALA A 165 14.37 6.94 -0.68
CA ALA A 165 13.24 6.17 -1.17
C ALA A 165 13.43 5.70 -2.63
N TRP A 166 14.11 6.48 -3.49
CA TRP A 166 14.49 6.05 -4.82
C TRP A 166 15.54 4.94 -4.79
N ILE A 167 16.59 5.08 -3.96
CA ILE A 167 17.61 4.04 -3.77
C ILE A 167 16.95 2.74 -3.27
N HIS A 168 16.02 2.84 -2.34
CA HIS A 168 15.24 1.71 -1.87
C HIS A 168 14.45 1.07 -3.00
N PHE A 169 13.69 1.86 -3.76
CA PHE A 169 12.87 1.38 -4.86
C PHE A 169 13.69 0.68 -5.93
N ILE A 170 14.81 1.28 -6.35
CA ILE A 170 15.73 0.70 -7.36
C ILE A 170 16.42 -0.54 -6.79
N GLY A 171 16.93 -0.48 -5.56
CA GLY A 171 17.58 -1.61 -4.91
C GLY A 171 16.70 -2.85 -4.82
N MET A 172 15.44 -2.69 -4.41
CA MET A 172 14.49 -3.80 -4.35
C MET A 172 14.10 -4.30 -5.75
N ASN A 173 13.77 -3.40 -6.66
CA ASN A 173 13.24 -3.78 -7.98
C ASN A 173 14.33 -4.25 -8.95
N VAL A 174 15.47 -3.59 -9.01
CA VAL A 174 16.56 -3.98 -9.90
C VAL A 174 17.47 -4.97 -9.20
N GLY A 175 17.97 -4.64 -8.01
CA GLY A 175 18.90 -5.50 -7.26
C GLY A 175 18.28 -6.87 -6.96
N GLY A 176 17.10 -6.88 -6.33
CA GLY A 176 16.43 -8.12 -5.96
C GLY A 176 15.97 -8.93 -7.16
N THR A 177 15.31 -8.30 -8.13
CA THR A 177 14.76 -9.01 -9.29
C THR A 177 15.86 -9.59 -10.16
N VAL A 178 16.90 -8.82 -10.50
CA VAL A 178 17.99 -9.31 -11.36
C VAL A 178 18.74 -10.42 -10.66
N ALA A 179 19.07 -10.30 -9.36
CA ALA A 179 19.72 -11.36 -8.62
C ALA A 179 18.92 -12.68 -8.67
N THR A 180 17.64 -12.61 -8.38
CA THR A 180 16.77 -13.81 -8.34
C THR A 180 16.56 -14.42 -9.72
N PHE A 181 16.39 -13.61 -10.76
CA PHE A 181 16.28 -14.09 -12.14
C PHE A 181 17.58 -14.69 -12.65
N LEU A 182 18.73 -14.14 -12.33
CA LEU A 182 20.02 -14.75 -12.65
C LEU A 182 20.16 -16.13 -11.99
N MET A 183 19.75 -16.26 -10.72
CA MET A 183 19.77 -17.55 -10.03
C MET A 183 18.83 -18.55 -10.70
N ILE A 184 17.62 -18.15 -11.07
CA ILE A 184 16.65 -18.97 -11.81
C ILE A 184 17.27 -19.43 -13.15
N TRP A 185 17.84 -18.48 -13.89
CA TRP A 185 18.47 -18.74 -15.18
C TRP A 185 19.63 -19.73 -15.06
N VAL A 186 20.55 -19.48 -14.12
CA VAL A 186 21.69 -20.38 -13.87
C VAL A 186 21.24 -21.77 -13.46
N GLY A 187 20.17 -21.87 -12.66
CA GLY A 187 19.58 -23.15 -12.27
C GLY A 187 19.03 -23.92 -13.46
N LEU A 188 18.30 -23.25 -14.36
CA LEU A 188 17.74 -23.83 -15.59
C LEU A 188 18.85 -24.20 -16.59
N ALA A 189 19.83 -23.34 -16.78
CA ALA A 189 20.92 -23.59 -17.70
C ALA A 189 21.86 -24.70 -17.18
N GLY A 190 22.22 -24.64 -15.89
CA GLY A 190 23.10 -25.62 -15.27
C GLY A 190 22.49 -27.01 -15.20
N SER A 191 21.16 -27.12 -15.05
CA SER A 191 20.45 -28.40 -15.11
C SER A 191 20.23 -28.91 -16.54
N GLY A 192 20.57 -28.12 -17.58
CA GLY A 192 20.44 -28.51 -18.98
C GLY A 192 19.04 -28.28 -19.57
N VAL A 193 18.08 -27.73 -18.82
CA VAL A 193 16.71 -27.46 -19.30
C VAL A 193 16.72 -26.52 -20.51
N THR A 194 17.58 -25.49 -20.49
CA THR A 194 17.71 -24.56 -21.62
C THR A 194 18.21 -25.26 -22.88
N SER A 195 19.12 -26.21 -22.77
CA SER A 195 19.63 -27.01 -23.91
C SER A 195 18.53 -27.91 -24.46
N PHE A 196 17.70 -28.50 -23.61
CA PHE A 196 16.54 -29.29 -24.04
C PHE A 196 15.53 -28.43 -24.83
N ILE A 197 15.15 -27.27 -24.31
CA ILE A 197 14.18 -26.39 -24.96
C ILE A 197 14.68 -25.88 -26.30
N THR A 198 15.99 -25.57 -26.43
CA THR A 198 16.56 -25.01 -27.67
C THR A 198 16.89 -26.05 -28.71
N SER A 199 17.32 -27.25 -28.32
CA SER A 199 17.88 -28.25 -29.22
C SER A 199 16.99 -29.46 -29.45
N GLN A 200 15.90 -29.62 -28.68
CA GLN A 200 15.02 -30.77 -28.64
C GLN A 200 15.78 -32.13 -28.50
N LYS A 201 17.00 -32.10 -28.02
CA LYS A 201 17.81 -33.29 -27.76
C LYS A 201 17.61 -33.76 -26.33
N VAL A 202 17.30 -35.04 -26.17
CA VAL A 202 17.12 -35.69 -24.87
C VAL A 202 18.42 -35.76 -24.04
N ILE A 203 19.58 -35.52 -24.66
CA ILE A 203 20.86 -35.55 -23.96
C ILE A 203 21.09 -34.21 -23.27
N VAL A 204 20.68 -34.14 -22.05
CA VAL A 204 20.91 -32.98 -21.16
C VAL A 204 22.35 -33.12 -20.60
N THR A 205 23.23 -32.25 -21.06
CA THR A 205 24.59 -32.16 -20.45
C THR A 205 24.55 -31.07 -19.36
N PRO A 206 24.52 -31.46 -18.07
CA PRO A 206 24.60 -30.49 -16.99
C PRO A 206 25.89 -29.69 -17.08
N GLN A 207 25.80 -28.36 -16.86
CA GLN A 207 26.95 -27.46 -16.77
C GLN A 207 27.18 -27.07 -15.30
N PRO A 208 27.86 -27.89 -14.51
CA PRO A 208 27.95 -27.68 -13.04
C PRO A 208 28.70 -26.40 -12.68
N ASN A 209 29.58 -25.90 -13.55
CA ASN A 209 30.42 -24.74 -13.25
C ASN A 209 29.80 -23.39 -13.67
N ILE A 210 28.65 -23.39 -14.32
CA ILE A 210 28.01 -22.15 -14.78
C ILE A 210 27.76 -21.15 -13.65
N MET A 211 27.53 -21.64 -12.42
CA MET A 211 27.30 -20.77 -11.25
C MET A 211 28.55 -19.95 -10.89
N GLU A 212 29.77 -20.48 -11.11
CA GLU A 212 31.00 -19.76 -10.78
C GLU A 212 31.12 -18.49 -11.62
N GLU A 213 30.72 -18.53 -12.89
CA GLU A 213 30.73 -17.38 -13.78
C GLU A 213 29.74 -16.30 -13.39
N PHE A 214 28.58 -16.71 -12.82
CA PHE A 214 27.51 -15.79 -12.41
C PHE A 214 27.57 -15.36 -10.95
N MET A 215 28.48 -15.91 -10.15
CA MET A 215 28.61 -15.57 -8.73
C MET A 215 28.86 -14.08 -8.50
N LEU A 216 29.75 -13.47 -9.28
CA LEU A 216 30.10 -12.05 -9.14
C LEU A 216 28.91 -11.11 -9.50
N PRO A 217 28.24 -11.25 -10.65
CA PRO A 217 27.06 -10.43 -10.96
C PRO A 217 25.92 -10.65 -9.97
N ILE A 218 25.60 -11.88 -9.57
CA ILE A 218 24.57 -12.16 -8.57
C ILE A 218 24.90 -11.47 -7.24
N GLY A 219 26.16 -11.60 -6.77
CA GLY A 219 26.63 -10.94 -5.55
C GLY A 219 26.51 -9.41 -5.63
N GLY A 220 26.84 -8.81 -6.77
CA GLY A 220 26.69 -7.38 -7.01
C GLY A 220 25.23 -6.90 -6.90
N PHE A 221 24.29 -7.63 -7.48
CA PHE A 221 22.86 -7.30 -7.38
C PHE A 221 22.28 -7.55 -5.99
N ILE A 222 22.75 -8.57 -5.26
CA ILE A 222 22.41 -8.77 -3.84
C ILE A 222 22.94 -7.61 -2.99
N ALA A 223 24.15 -7.13 -3.23
CA ALA A 223 24.68 -5.96 -2.54
C ALA A 223 23.85 -4.70 -2.84
N LEU A 224 23.42 -4.51 -4.09
CA LEU A 224 22.51 -3.42 -4.47
C LEU A 224 21.16 -3.51 -3.73
N LEU A 225 20.61 -4.72 -3.62
CA LEU A 225 19.40 -4.99 -2.83
C LEU A 225 19.60 -4.61 -1.36
N ALA A 226 20.72 -5.05 -0.75
CA ALA A 226 21.02 -4.75 0.65
C ALA A 226 21.15 -3.24 0.91
N ILE A 227 21.85 -2.52 0.04
CA ILE A 227 21.96 -1.04 0.11
C ILE A 227 20.56 -0.41 -0.03
N GLY A 228 19.73 -0.91 -0.95
CA GLY A 228 18.36 -0.47 -1.12
C GLY A 228 17.53 -0.63 0.15
N MET A 229 17.58 -1.80 0.78
CA MET A 229 16.85 -2.08 2.03
C MET A 229 17.29 -1.17 3.17
N LEU A 230 18.60 -0.96 3.35
CA LEU A 230 19.14 -0.04 4.36
C LEU A 230 18.67 1.40 4.10
N ALA A 231 18.74 1.87 2.86
CA ALA A 231 18.26 3.20 2.48
C ALA A 231 16.77 3.36 2.76
N GLY A 232 15.96 2.33 2.49
CA GLY A 232 14.54 2.30 2.81
C GLY A 232 14.25 2.40 4.29
N GLY A 233 14.97 1.63 5.11
CA GLY A 233 14.87 1.68 6.57
C GLY A 233 15.17 3.08 7.12
N VAL A 234 16.27 3.70 6.64
CA VAL A 234 16.65 5.06 7.01
C VAL A 234 15.61 6.09 6.55
N ALA A 235 15.10 5.97 5.31
CA ALA A 235 14.07 6.85 4.78
C ALA A 235 12.78 6.78 5.62
N PHE A 236 12.35 5.57 5.94
CA PHE A 236 11.16 5.33 6.76
C PHE A 236 11.35 5.89 8.17
N LEU A 237 12.41 5.50 8.87
CA LEU A 237 12.67 5.88 10.25
C LEU A 237 12.83 7.40 10.39
N SER A 238 13.59 8.03 9.49
CA SER A 238 13.77 9.49 9.50
C SER A 238 12.48 10.25 9.21
N SER A 239 11.57 9.68 8.41
CA SER A 239 10.26 10.26 8.17
C SER A 239 9.32 10.01 9.35
N TYR A 240 9.36 8.82 9.94
CA TYR A 240 8.54 8.47 11.10
C TYR A 240 8.88 9.34 12.32
N LEU A 241 10.17 9.55 12.61
CA LEU A 241 10.65 10.37 13.75
C LEU A 241 10.50 11.87 13.53
N GLN A 242 10.14 12.33 12.33
CA GLN A 242 9.96 13.74 12.05
C GLN A 242 8.82 14.31 12.91
N LYS A 243 9.15 15.21 13.84
CA LYS A 243 8.18 15.96 14.63
C LYS A 243 7.32 16.83 13.69
N LYS A 244 5.99 16.77 13.81
CA LYS A 244 5.09 17.63 13.04
C LYS A 244 5.51 19.09 13.26
N SER A 245 5.81 19.81 12.20
CA SER A 245 6.27 21.21 12.32
C SER A 245 5.12 22.04 12.89
N ASN A 246 5.33 22.68 14.05
CA ASN A 246 4.36 23.61 14.63
C ASN A 246 4.01 24.78 13.68
N LYS A 247 4.86 25.03 12.66
CA LYS A 247 4.60 26.10 11.67
C LYS A 247 3.36 25.86 10.81
N GLU A 248 3.04 24.61 10.47
CA GLU A 248 1.81 24.30 9.71
C GLU A 248 0.56 24.43 10.57
N PHE A 249 0.66 24.02 11.85
CA PHE A 249 -0.45 24.19 12.79
C PHE A 249 -0.80 25.67 12.98
N TRP A 250 0.18 26.54 13.17
CA TRP A 250 -0.05 27.98 13.34
C TRP A 250 -0.48 28.68 12.04
N LYS A 251 -0.09 28.17 10.87
CA LYS A 251 -0.54 28.68 9.58
C LYS A 251 -2.01 28.34 9.31
N ASP A 252 -2.44 27.15 9.70
CA ASP A 252 -3.85 26.73 9.62
C ASP A 252 -4.72 27.54 10.60
N VAL A 253 -4.26 27.70 11.83
CA VAL A 253 -4.98 28.49 12.85
C VAL A 253 -5.07 29.96 12.45
N SER A 254 -3.99 30.55 11.93
CA SER A 254 -4.00 31.96 11.51
C SER A 254 -4.86 32.21 10.26
N SER A 255 -4.93 31.25 9.32
CA SER A 255 -5.82 31.38 8.15
C SER A 255 -7.30 31.31 8.53
N HIS A 256 -7.67 30.47 9.48
CA HIS A 256 -9.03 30.38 9.99
C HIS A 256 -9.44 31.60 10.83
N GLN A 257 -8.50 32.20 11.56
CA GLN A 257 -8.76 33.44 12.31
C GLN A 257 -9.00 34.62 11.37
N TYR A 258 -8.21 34.76 10.32
CA TYR A 258 -8.37 35.82 9.30
C TYR A 258 -9.69 35.69 8.50
N GLU A 259 -10.12 34.48 8.23
CA GLU A 259 -11.38 34.23 7.47
C GLU A 259 -12.61 34.56 8.35
N ASN A 260 -12.55 34.27 9.64
CA ASN A 260 -13.62 34.59 10.58
C ASN A 260 -13.74 36.12 10.85
N GLU A 261 -12.61 36.82 10.99
CA GLU A 261 -12.61 38.28 11.15
C GLU A 261 -13.16 38.99 9.87
N LYS A 262 -12.84 38.50 8.69
CA LYS A 262 -13.34 39.07 7.43
C LYS A 262 -14.84 38.88 7.25
N THR A 263 -15.39 37.74 7.65
CA THR A 263 -16.84 37.48 7.61
C THR A 263 -17.63 38.27 8.64
N GLU A 264 -17.02 38.69 9.74
CA GLU A 264 -17.65 39.53 10.73
C GLU A 264 -17.65 41.02 10.28
N PHE A 265 -16.60 41.47 9.60
CA PHE A 265 -16.51 42.81 9.04
C PHE A 265 -17.47 43.04 7.85
N ASP A 266 -17.74 42.02 7.05
CA ASP A 266 -18.66 42.11 5.91
C ASP A 266 -20.14 42.03 6.32
N ARG A 267 -20.44 41.93 7.62
CA ARG A 267 -21.79 41.90 8.19
C ARG A 267 -22.23 43.19 8.88
N ILE A 268 -21.34 44.18 9.01
CA ILE A 268 -21.61 45.50 9.56
C ILE A 268 -21.77 46.51 8.41
#